data_2f734b7087aa5bfa7a3ad421ad342786
#
_entry.id   2f734b7087aa5bfa7a3ad421ad342786
#
_cell.length_a   1.000
_cell.length_b   1.000
_cell.length_c   1.000
_cell.angle_alpha   90.00
_cell.angle_beta   90.00
_cell.angle_gamma   90.00
#
_symmetry.space_group_name_H-M   'P 1'
#
loop_
_entity.id
_entity.type
_entity.pdbx_description
1 polymer ?
#
loop_
_entity_poly.entity_id
_entity_poly.type
_entity_poly.pdbx_seq_one_letter_code
_entity_poly.pdbx_strand_id
1 'polypeptide(L)'
;MVVIILARPRAGAKSETTKVRGIEVMIALDVSNSMRASSTDDPNGVSRLQRSKLILEKLINKLGDDKVGLIVFAGNAYTQLPITSDFMSAKMFLSSISTNMVPTQGTAIGAAVNMAMNSFSQNEKSGKAIILITDGENHEDDAVGAAKEAAKKGIQVNVIGMGTGKGSPIPMGGQGNFLKDDNGQVVITKLNEDMAIDIAKAAGGVYVAGNSTDAVNDIDENLKKLAKEDLERIVYTQHDEQFPVFAWIALVLMIVNVFVVERKNKWLSKYNFFTKTVKDDNK
;
A
#
# COMPACT_ATOMS: atom_id res chain seq x y z
N MET A 1 22.98 7.47 -37.75
CA MET A 1 22.00 8.32 -37.02
C MET A 1 20.68 7.61 -36.74
N VAL A 2 19.99 7.07 -37.74
CA VAL A 2 18.69 6.39 -37.55
C VAL A 2 18.78 5.22 -36.54
N VAL A 3 19.86 4.44 -36.57
CA VAL A 3 20.10 3.32 -35.62
C VAL A 3 20.24 3.81 -34.18
N ILE A 4 20.86 4.94 -33.94
CA ILE A 4 21.01 5.54 -32.60
C ILE A 4 19.65 6.06 -32.07
N ILE A 5 18.82 6.58 -32.95
CA ILE A 5 17.45 7.02 -32.61
C ILE A 5 16.58 5.83 -32.25
N LEU A 6 16.66 4.72 -33.00
CA LEU A 6 15.96 3.48 -32.74
C LEU A 6 16.43 2.78 -31.46
N ALA A 7 17.69 2.95 -31.07
CA ALA A 7 18.29 2.38 -29.85
C ALA A 7 17.75 3.07 -28.57
N ARG A 8 17.00 4.19 -28.66
CA ARG A 8 16.43 4.96 -27.54
C ARG A 8 17.41 5.11 -26.38
N PRO A 9 18.56 5.79 -26.57
CA PRO A 9 19.55 5.94 -25.50
C PRO A 9 18.90 6.66 -24.31
N ARG A 10 18.99 6.04 -23.14
CA ARG A 10 18.51 6.57 -21.87
C ARG A 10 19.71 7.04 -21.07
N ALA A 11 19.81 8.31 -20.78
CA ALA A 11 20.88 8.88 -19.97
C ALA A 11 20.36 10.07 -19.16
N GLY A 12 20.79 10.12 -17.90
CA GLY A 12 20.45 11.18 -16.96
C GLY A 12 19.33 10.77 -15.99
N ALA A 13 19.63 10.83 -14.70
CA ALA A 13 18.62 10.85 -13.66
C ALA A 13 18.20 12.31 -13.47
N LYS A 14 17.02 12.69 -13.91
CA LYS A 14 16.43 13.95 -13.50
C LYS A 14 16.05 13.84 -12.05
N SER A 15 16.80 14.47 -11.18
CA SER A 15 16.40 14.73 -9.81
C SER A 15 15.29 15.79 -9.83
N GLU A 16 14.09 15.39 -10.24
CA GLU A 16 12.92 16.14 -9.81
C GLU A 16 12.77 15.87 -8.33
N THR A 17 12.75 16.91 -7.52
CA THR A 17 12.32 16.87 -6.13
C THR A 17 10.86 16.41 -6.15
N THR A 18 10.66 15.10 -6.26
CA THR A 18 9.33 14.49 -6.17
C THR A 18 8.89 14.76 -4.73
N LYS A 19 7.90 15.64 -4.55
CA LYS A 19 7.23 15.77 -3.25
C LYS A 19 6.93 14.36 -2.79
N VAL A 20 7.41 14.01 -1.62
CA VAL A 20 7.13 12.73 -0.97
C VAL A 20 5.61 12.58 -0.99
N ARG A 21 5.11 11.70 -1.84
CA ARG A 21 3.68 11.36 -1.83
C ARG A 21 3.53 10.32 -0.74
N GLY A 22 2.75 10.65 0.28
CA GLY A 22 2.42 9.71 1.34
C GLY A 22 1.78 8.44 0.80
N ILE A 23 1.88 7.36 1.56
CA ILE A 23 1.23 6.08 1.27
C ILE A 23 -0.28 6.16 1.54
N GLU A 24 -1.02 5.23 0.97
CA GLU A 24 -2.43 5.02 1.29
C GLU A 24 -2.56 3.88 2.31
N VAL A 25 -3.12 4.19 3.47
CA VAL A 25 -3.31 3.23 4.57
C VAL A 25 -4.79 2.95 4.76
N MET A 26 -5.20 1.70 4.55
CA MET A 26 -6.56 1.27 4.86
C MET A 26 -6.57 0.51 6.18
N ILE A 27 -7.27 1.03 7.17
CA ILE A 27 -7.44 0.40 8.47
C ILE A 27 -8.69 -0.49 8.41
N ALA A 28 -8.54 -1.78 8.70
CA ALA A 28 -9.63 -2.73 8.85
C ALA A 28 -9.74 -3.14 10.33
N LEU A 29 -10.78 -2.67 11.00
CA LEU A 29 -11.00 -2.86 12.42
C LEU A 29 -12.11 -3.87 12.65
N ASP A 30 -11.77 -4.94 13.36
CA ASP A 30 -12.70 -5.94 13.83
C ASP A 30 -13.66 -5.36 14.90
N VAL A 31 -14.95 -5.55 14.70
CA VAL A 31 -16.01 -5.13 15.61
C VAL A 31 -16.92 -6.29 16.01
N SER A 32 -16.47 -7.52 15.83
CA SER A 32 -17.17 -8.73 16.29
C SER A 32 -17.37 -8.72 17.80
N ASN A 33 -18.26 -9.57 18.29
CA ASN A 33 -18.56 -9.66 19.72
C ASN A 33 -17.33 -10.03 20.57
N SER A 34 -16.37 -10.79 20.04
CA SER A 34 -15.12 -11.13 20.70
C SER A 34 -14.28 -9.90 21.06
N MET A 35 -14.39 -8.81 20.28
CA MET A 35 -13.71 -7.54 20.55
C MET A 35 -14.25 -6.78 21.78
N ARG A 36 -15.36 -7.23 22.36
CA ARG A 36 -15.87 -6.76 23.67
C ARG A 36 -15.07 -7.33 24.84
N ALA A 37 -14.45 -8.51 24.65
CA ALA A 37 -13.63 -9.15 25.66
C ALA A 37 -12.43 -8.29 26.06
N SER A 38 -11.88 -8.55 27.26
CA SER A 38 -10.68 -7.86 27.73
C SER A 38 -9.48 -8.10 26.80
N SER A 39 -8.66 -7.07 26.60
CA SER A 39 -7.41 -7.17 25.87
C SER A 39 -6.29 -7.84 26.68
N THR A 40 -6.48 -8.03 27.97
CA THR A 40 -5.55 -8.64 28.92
C THR A 40 -6.13 -9.88 29.58
N ASP A 41 -5.34 -10.55 30.42
CA ASP A 41 -5.80 -11.72 31.20
C ASP A 41 -6.80 -11.32 32.31
N ASP A 42 -6.94 -10.04 32.65
CA ASP A 42 -7.96 -9.56 33.60
C ASP A 42 -9.30 -9.40 32.88
N PRO A 43 -10.35 -10.16 33.24
CA PRO A 43 -11.67 -10.05 32.61
C PRO A 43 -12.33 -8.66 32.72
N ASN A 44 -11.92 -7.85 33.69
CA ASN A 44 -12.41 -6.50 33.92
C ASN A 44 -11.52 -5.43 33.28
N GLY A 45 -10.50 -5.85 32.49
CA GLY A 45 -9.59 -4.96 31.80
C GLY A 45 -10.25 -4.18 30.66
N VAL A 46 -9.45 -3.33 30.01
CA VAL A 46 -9.88 -2.58 28.83
C VAL A 46 -10.25 -3.54 27.70
N SER A 47 -11.39 -3.32 27.04
CA SER A 47 -11.82 -4.17 25.92
C SER A 47 -10.85 -4.11 24.75
N ARG A 48 -10.78 -5.18 23.96
CA ARG A 48 -9.96 -5.25 22.73
C ARG A 48 -10.30 -4.09 21.79
N LEU A 49 -11.59 -3.81 21.56
CA LEU A 49 -12.04 -2.70 20.73
C LEU A 49 -11.56 -1.34 21.25
N GLN A 50 -11.69 -1.08 22.55
CA GLN A 50 -11.26 0.19 23.11
C GLN A 50 -9.74 0.36 23.03
N ARG A 51 -8.98 -0.69 23.28
CA ARG A 51 -7.53 -0.69 23.13
C ARG A 51 -7.12 -0.49 21.66
N SER A 52 -7.81 -1.14 20.72
CA SER A 52 -7.61 -0.94 19.29
C SER A 52 -7.78 0.52 18.88
N LYS A 53 -8.84 1.17 19.37
CA LYS A 53 -9.07 2.61 19.11
C LYS A 53 -7.93 3.47 19.62
N LEU A 54 -7.41 3.22 20.83
CA LEU A 54 -6.28 3.97 21.39
C LEU A 54 -4.99 3.78 20.58
N ILE A 55 -4.73 2.57 20.09
CA ILE A 55 -3.59 2.26 19.23
C ILE A 55 -3.74 3.02 17.91
N LEU A 56 -4.91 2.94 17.28
CA LEU A 56 -5.19 3.58 16.00
C LEU A 56 -5.14 5.11 16.09
N GLU A 57 -5.66 5.70 17.15
CA GLU A 57 -5.57 7.14 17.38
C GLU A 57 -4.11 7.62 17.44
N LYS A 58 -3.26 6.88 18.18
CA LYS A 58 -1.83 7.16 18.24
C LYS A 58 -1.15 6.98 16.89
N LEU A 59 -1.53 5.95 16.13
CA LEU A 59 -0.98 5.70 14.81
C LEU A 59 -1.39 6.78 13.80
N ILE A 60 -2.66 7.18 13.76
CA ILE A 60 -3.16 8.27 12.91
C ILE A 60 -2.42 9.59 13.21
N ASN A 61 -2.05 9.84 14.47
CA ASN A 61 -1.26 11.03 14.85
C ASN A 61 0.18 11.00 14.29
N LYS A 62 0.70 9.83 13.93
CA LYS A 62 2.04 9.67 13.34
C LYS A 62 2.04 9.72 11.82
N LEU A 63 0.89 9.47 11.18
CA LEU A 63 0.74 9.61 9.75
C LEU A 63 0.91 11.09 9.38
N GLY A 64 1.91 11.42 8.57
CA GLY A 64 2.22 12.80 8.15
C GLY A 64 1.48 13.18 6.88
N ASP A 65 2.10 12.99 5.73
CA ASP A 65 1.52 13.26 4.40
C ASP A 65 0.75 12.06 3.82
N ASP A 66 0.51 11.02 4.63
CA ASP A 66 -0.20 9.81 4.24
C ASP A 66 -1.71 10.04 4.14
N LYS A 67 -2.41 9.09 3.54
CA LYS A 67 -3.88 9.08 3.52
C LYS A 67 -4.38 7.87 4.30
N VAL A 68 -5.51 8.04 4.96
CA VAL A 68 -6.13 6.98 5.77
C VAL A 68 -7.57 6.74 5.34
N GLY A 69 -7.97 5.47 5.30
CA GLY A 69 -9.36 5.05 5.20
C GLY A 69 -9.70 4.08 6.32
N LEU A 70 -10.98 3.85 6.58
CA LEU A 70 -11.45 3.05 7.70
C LEU A 70 -12.55 2.08 7.26
N ILE A 71 -12.34 0.82 7.53
CA ILE A 71 -13.29 -0.28 7.34
C ILE A 71 -13.57 -0.88 8.72
N VAL A 72 -14.81 -1.22 8.99
CA VAL A 72 -15.20 -2.07 10.11
C VAL A 72 -15.71 -3.40 9.57
N PHE A 73 -15.43 -4.47 10.27
CA PHE A 73 -15.89 -5.79 9.87
C PHE A 73 -16.22 -6.69 11.08
N ALA A 74 -17.10 -7.62 10.80
CA ALA A 74 -17.45 -8.78 11.63
C ALA A 74 -17.81 -9.92 10.65
N GLY A 75 -19.01 -10.46 10.63
CA GLY A 75 -19.45 -11.40 9.59
C GLY A 75 -19.51 -10.79 8.17
N ASN A 76 -19.54 -9.46 8.06
CA ASN A 76 -19.42 -8.70 6.82
C ASN A 76 -18.53 -7.48 7.03
N ALA A 77 -18.00 -6.90 5.92
CA ALA A 77 -17.15 -5.71 5.96
C ALA A 77 -17.88 -4.48 5.39
N TYR A 78 -17.62 -3.29 5.96
CA TYR A 78 -18.23 -2.01 5.56
C TYR A 78 -17.22 -0.88 5.62
N THR A 79 -17.13 -0.08 4.55
CA THR A 79 -16.30 1.12 4.55
C THR A 79 -16.99 2.22 5.36
N GLN A 80 -16.34 2.66 6.43
CA GLN A 80 -16.80 3.78 7.28
C GLN A 80 -16.25 5.12 6.80
N LEU A 81 -15.00 5.12 6.32
CA LEU A 81 -14.34 6.30 5.79
C LEU A 81 -13.54 5.90 4.54
N PRO A 82 -13.86 6.46 3.37
CA PRO A 82 -13.01 6.33 2.19
C PRO A 82 -11.62 6.96 2.43
N ILE A 83 -10.64 6.58 1.60
CA ILE A 83 -9.27 7.13 1.66
C ILE A 83 -9.30 8.66 1.62
N THR A 84 -8.77 9.30 2.65
CA THR A 84 -8.70 10.76 2.81
C THR A 84 -7.45 11.20 3.54
N SER A 85 -7.03 12.45 3.38
CA SER A 85 -6.02 13.13 4.20
C SER A 85 -6.61 13.88 5.40
N ASP A 86 -7.93 13.79 5.62
CA ASP A 86 -8.60 14.41 6.76
C ASP A 86 -8.53 13.51 8.00
N PHE A 87 -7.46 13.65 8.75
CA PHE A 87 -7.24 12.89 9.99
C PHE A 87 -8.21 13.27 11.12
N MET A 88 -8.80 14.46 11.08
CA MET A 88 -9.82 14.85 12.07
C MET A 88 -11.08 14.02 11.87
N SER A 89 -11.57 13.91 10.64
CA SER A 89 -12.68 13.03 10.30
C SER A 89 -12.35 11.57 10.63
N ALA A 90 -11.13 11.10 10.33
CA ALA A 90 -10.72 9.73 10.65
C ALA A 90 -10.82 9.42 12.16
N LYS A 91 -10.35 10.32 13.02
CA LYS A 91 -10.47 10.18 14.48
C LYS A 91 -11.92 10.25 14.97
N MET A 92 -12.72 11.14 14.38
CA MET A 92 -14.14 11.26 14.71
C MET A 92 -14.87 9.95 14.38
N PHE A 93 -14.70 9.38 13.18
CA PHE A 93 -15.28 8.09 12.81
C PHE A 93 -14.76 6.98 13.71
N LEU A 94 -13.44 6.91 13.96
CA LEU A 94 -12.84 5.91 14.86
C LEU A 94 -13.48 5.94 16.26
N SER A 95 -13.71 7.12 16.82
CA SER A 95 -14.31 7.26 18.15
C SER A 95 -15.75 6.72 18.21
N SER A 96 -16.51 6.87 17.13
CA SER A 96 -17.92 6.45 17.04
C SER A 96 -18.11 4.94 16.84
N ILE A 97 -17.04 4.19 16.48
CA ILE A 97 -17.13 2.75 16.21
C ILE A 97 -17.60 1.99 17.47
N SER A 98 -18.49 1.03 17.28
CA SER A 98 -18.95 0.11 18.31
C SER A 98 -19.18 -1.29 17.72
N THR A 99 -19.21 -2.31 18.57
CA THR A 99 -19.47 -3.70 18.16
C THR A 99 -20.88 -3.93 17.60
N ASN A 100 -21.77 -2.98 17.77
CA ASN A 100 -23.17 -3.05 17.29
C ASN A 100 -23.32 -2.47 15.86
N MET A 101 -22.23 -1.97 15.24
CA MET A 101 -22.30 -1.34 13.91
C MET A 101 -22.51 -2.35 12.79
N VAL A 102 -22.05 -3.59 12.97
CA VAL A 102 -22.21 -4.68 12.00
C VAL A 102 -23.31 -5.62 12.51
N PRO A 103 -24.44 -5.74 11.80
CA PRO A 103 -25.56 -6.57 12.26
C PRO A 103 -25.24 -8.06 12.27
N THR A 104 -24.44 -8.51 11.28
CA THR A 104 -24.06 -9.92 11.14
C THR A 104 -22.82 -10.17 12.00
N GLN A 105 -22.97 -11.01 13.03
CA GLN A 105 -21.85 -11.45 13.85
C GLN A 105 -21.06 -12.55 13.12
N GLY A 106 -19.86 -12.82 13.58
CA GLY A 106 -18.87 -13.67 12.93
C GLY A 106 -17.61 -12.86 12.66
N THR A 107 -16.64 -13.44 11.97
CA THR A 107 -15.39 -12.76 11.63
C THR A 107 -14.94 -13.18 10.23
N ALA A 108 -15.18 -12.32 9.25
CA ALA A 108 -14.83 -12.51 7.84
C ALA A 108 -13.61 -11.62 7.49
N ILE A 109 -12.43 -12.07 7.86
CA ILE A 109 -11.16 -11.31 7.66
C ILE A 109 -10.87 -11.15 6.16
N GLY A 110 -11.08 -12.20 5.36
CA GLY A 110 -10.85 -12.15 3.92
C GLY A 110 -11.76 -11.14 3.23
N ALA A 111 -13.04 -11.03 3.66
CA ALA A 111 -13.96 -10.00 3.16
C ALA A 111 -13.45 -8.59 3.48
N ALA A 112 -12.89 -8.37 4.68
CA ALA A 112 -12.31 -7.09 5.07
C ALA A 112 -11.09 -6.73 4.24
N VAL A 113 -10.17 -7.68 4.00
CA VAL A 113 -8.99 -7.48 3.15
C VAL A 113 -9.41 -7.21 1.70
N ASN A 114 -10.37 -7.95 1.15
CA ASN A 114 -10.90 -7.74 -0.20
C ASN A 114 -11.55 -6.36 -0.34
N MET A 115 -12.34 -5.94 0.64
CA MET A 115 -12.94 -4.60 0.65
C MET A 115 -11.87 -3.52 0.72
N ALA A 116 -10.83 -3.69 1.54
CA ALA A 116 -9.70 -2.77 1.63
C ALA A 116 -8.97 -2.66 0.28
N MET A 117 -8.67 -3.77 -0.38
CA MET A 117 -8.05 -3.77 -1.71
C MET A 117 -8.84 -2.97 -2.75
N ASN A 118 -10.17 -3.06 -2.69
CA ASN A 118 -11.06 -2.37 -3.63
C ASN A 118 -11.29 -0.88 -3.28
N SER A 119 -10.94 -0.48 -2.07
CA SER A 119 -11.12 0.90 -1.57
C SER A 119 -9.93 1.81 -1.83
N PHE A 120 -8.77 1.27 -2.25
CA PHE A 120 -7.61 2.07 -2.63
C PHE A 120 -7.84 2.85 -3.92
N SER A 121 -7.13 3.99 -4.05
CA SER A 121 -7.13 4.73 -5.29
C SER A 121 -6.49 3.92 -6.43
N GLN A 122 -6.87 4.23 -7.68
CA GLN A 122 -6.24 3.62 -8.86
C GLN A 122 -4.83 4.18 -9.14
N ASN A 123 -4.28 4.96 -8.21
CA ASN A 123 -2.94 5.51 -8.35
C ASN A 123 -1.91 4.40 -8.10
N GLU A 124 -1.25 3.95 -9.16
CA GLU A 124 -0.20 2.92 -9.11
C GLU A 124 1.12 3.42 -8.48
N LYS A 125 1.24 4.74 -8.29
CA LYS A 125 2.46 5.39 -7.79
C LYS A 125 2.47 5.65 -6.28
N SER A 126 1.47 5.21 -5.54
CA SER A 126 1.42 5.35 -4.07
C SER A 126 1.52 3.99 -3.43
N GLY A 127 2.43 3.83 -2.48
CA GLY A 127 2.49 2.65 -1.63
C GLY A 127 1.14 2.42 -0.95
N LYS A 128 0.75 1.16 -0.79
CA LYS A 128 -0.54 0.77 -0.23
C LYS A 128 -0.33 -0.22 0.90
N ALA A 129 -0.91 0.07 2.05
CA ALA A 129 -0.87 -0.80 3.20
C ALA A 129 -2.26 -0.98 3.83
N ILE A 130 -2.56 -2.20 4.23
CA ILE A 130 -3.71 -2.53 5.07
C ILE A 130 -3.19 -2.73 6.49
N ILE A 131 -3.88 -2.15 7.47
CA ILE A 131 -3.67 -2.41 8.89
C ILE A 131 -4.89 -3.15 9.38
N LEU A 132 -4.75 -4.45 9.56
CA LEU A 132 -5.78 -5.32 10.07
C LEU A 132 -5.68 -5.40 11.60
N ILE A 133 -6.76 -5.13 12.31
CA ILE A 133 -6.83 -5.26 13.77
C ILE A 133 -7.92 -6.25 14.11
N THR A 134 -7.53 -7.37 14.69
CA THR A 134 -8.42 -8.50 14.98
C THR A 134 -7.83 -9.35 16.11
N ASP A 135 -8.63 -10.24 16.69
CA ASP A 135 -8.16 -11.33 17.53
C ASP A 135 -7.80 -12.60 16.74
N GLY A 136 -7.92 -12.56 15.42
CA GLY A 136 -7.53 -13.65 14.53
C GLY A 136 -8.49 -14.86 14.55
N GLU A 137 -9.61 -14.80 15.27
CA GLU A 137 -10.66 -15.80 15.16
C GLU A 137 -11.38 -15.63 13.82
N ASN A 138 -11.02 -16.42 12.81
CA ASN A 138 -11.64 -16.40 11.48
C ASN A 138 -12.41 -17.69 11.25
N HIS A 139 -13.70 -17.59 11.01
CA HIS A 139 -14.59 -18.72 10.86
C HIS A 139 -15.37 -18.73 9.53
N GLU A 140 -15.27 -17.65 8.74
CA GLU A 140 -16.18 -17.40 7.63
C GLU A 140 -15.52 -17.52 6.24
N ASP A 141 -14.20 -17.27 6.12
CA ASP A 141 -13.55 -17.14 4.82
C ASP A 141 -12.05 -17.49 4.80
N ASP A 142 -11.42 -17.41 3.61
CA ASP A 142 -9.98 -17.62 3.41
C ASP A 142 -9.19 -16.31 3.55
N ALA A 143 -8.89 -15.94 4.80
CA ALA A 143 -8.11 -14.75 5.13
C ALA A 143 -6.69 -14.77 4.55
N VAL A 144 -6.01 -15.92 4.59
CA VAL A 144 -4.63 -16.06 4.06
C VAL A 144 -4.62 -15.97 2.54
N GLY A 145 -5.62 -16.53 1.87
CA GLY A 145 -5.80 -16.38 0.43
C GLY A 145 -6.01 -14.93 0.01
N ALA A 146 -6.86 -14.20 0.73
CA ALA A 146 -7.07 -12.76 0.50
C ALA A 146 -5.79 -11.94 0.71
N ALA A 147 -4.98 -12.26 1.73
CA ALA A 147 -3.68 -11.63 1.97
C ALA A 147 -2.68 -11.89 0.82
N LYS A 148 -2.65 -13.11 0.27
CA LYS A 148 -1.83 -13.44 -0.91
C LYS A 148 -2.26 -12.64 -2.15
N GLU A 149 -3.57 -12.45 -2.35
CA GLU A 149 -4.07 -11.61 -3.45
C GLU A 149 -3.70 -10.13 -3.26
N ALA A 150 -3.70 -9.62 -2.01
CA ALA A 150 -3.21 -8.29 -1.70
C ALA A 150 -1.73 -8.14 -2.07
N ALA A 151 -0.89 -9.12 -1.70
CA ALA A 151 0.53 -9.15 -2.06
C ALA A 151 0.77 -9.10 -3.57
N LYS A 152 0.00 -9.85 -4.37
CA LYS A 152 0.08 -9.84 -5.84
C LYS A 152 -0.22 -8.45 -6.43
N LYS A 153 -1.04 -7.66 -5.75
CA LYS A 153 -1.36 -6.27 -6.12
C LYS A 153 -0.37 -5.25 -5.54
N GLY A 154 0.70 -5.70 -4.88
CA GLY A 154 1.69 -4.82 -4.23
C GLY A 154 1.14 -4.13 -2.97
N ILE A 155 0.12 -4.70 -2.33
CA ILE A 155 -0.49 -4.18 -1.11
C ILE A 155 0.02 -5.00 0.08
N GLN A 156 0.64 -4.33 1.05
CA GLN A 156 1.12 -4.94 2.27
C GLN A 156 -0.01 -5.05 3.30
N VAL A 157 -0.07 -6.19 4.04
CA VAL A 157 -1.04 -6.36 5.14
C VAL A 157 -0.29 -6.50 6.46
N ASN A 158 -0.40 -5.50 7.31
CA ASN A 158 0.13 -5.50 8.68
C ASN A 158 -0.98 -5.90 9.65
N VAL A 159 -0.68 -6.75 10.60
CA VAL A 159 -1.69 -7.27 11.53
C VAL A 159 -1.35 -6.90 12.96
N ILE A 160 -2.33 -6.32 13.67
CA ILE A 160 -2.27 -6.08 15.11
C ILE A 160 -3.19 -7.09 15.80
N GLY A 161 -2.60 -8.07 16.48
CA GLY A 161 -3.34 -9.10 17.21
C GLY A 161 -3.85 -8.60 18.56
N MET A 162 -5.15 -8.71 18.80
CA MET A 162 -5.78 -8.20 20.02
C MET A 162 -6.22 -9.34 20.94
N GLY A 163 -5.78 -9.28 22.21
CA GLY A 163 -6.11 -10.27 23.22
C GLY A 163 -4.90 -11.05 23.70
N THR A 164 -5.16 -12.19 24.32
CA THR A 164 -4.13 -13.10 24.85
C THR A 164 -4.46 -14.55 24.49
N GLY A 165 -3.44 -15.42 24.49
CA GLY A 165 -3.63 -16.86 24.25
C GLY A 165 -4.40 -17.58 25.37
N LYS A 166 -4.46 -17.01 26.59
CA LYS A 166 -5.31 -17.55 27.68
C LYS A 166 -6.79 -17.29 27.41
N GLY A 167 -7.09 -16.18 26.77
CA GLY A 167 -8.44 -15.75 26.46
C GLY A 167 -9.14 -15.01 27.60
N SER A 168 -10.31 -14.46 27.27
CA SER A 168 -11.15 -13.71 28.19
C SER A 168 -12.63 -13.93 27.86
N PRO A 169 -13.54 -13.90 28.84
CA PRO A 169 -14.96 -14.01 28.58
C PRO A 169 -15.52 -12.76 27.90
N ILE A 170 -16.56 -12.94 27.08
CA ILE A 170 -17.22 -11.84 26.36
C ILE A 170 -18.31 -11.24 27.25
N PRO A 171 -18.20 -9.95 27.66
CA PRO A 171 -19.23 -9.31 28.49
C PRO A 171 -20.48 -8.96 27.65
N MET A 172 -21.67 -9.28 28.22
CA MET A 172 -22.98 -9.02 27.61
C MET A 172 -23.74 -7.84 28.22
N GLY A 173 -23.04 -7.02 29.02
CA GLY A 173 -23.63 -5.89 29.77
C GLY A 173 -24.05 -6.30 31.20
N GLY A 174 -23.77 -5.39 32.15
CA GLY A 174 -23.93 -5.63 33.57
C GLY A 174 -22.75 -6.40 34.21
N GLN A 175 -22.55 -6.24 35.50
CA GLN A 175 -21.46 -6.91 36.20
C GLN A 175 -21.68 -8.43 36.24
N GLY A 176 -20.68 -9.19 35.77
CA GLY A 176 -20.70 -10.65 35.86
C GLY A 176 -21.58 -11.37 34.84
N ASN A 177 -22.16 -10.63 33.86
CA ASN A 177 -22.95 -11.26 32.78
C ASN A 177 -22.06 -11.45 31.53
N PHE A 178 -21.81 -12.71 31.19
CA PHE A 178 -20.98 -13.09 30.05
C PHE A 178 -21.79 -13.88 29.01
N LEU A 179 -21.36 -13.82 27.77
CA LEU A 179 -21.92 -14.63 26.69
C LEU A 179 -21.78 -16.10 27.00
N LYS A 180 -22.88 -16.83 26.81
CA LYS A 180 -22.95 -18.30 27.04
C LYS A 180 -23.26 -18.98 25.71
N ASP A 181 -22.72 -20.19 25.58
CA ASP A 181 -23.04 -21.07 24.46
C ASP A 181 -24.42 -21.75 24.65
N ASP A 182 -24.82 -22.59 23.71
CA ASP A 182 -26.09 -23.32 23.74
C ASP A 182 -26.18 -24.30 24.95
N ASN A 183 -25.05 -24.67 25.55
CA ASN A 183 -24.97 -25.53 26.76
C ASN A 183 -24.96 -24.72 28.06
N GLY A 184 -25.05 -23.39 27.99
CA GLY A 184 -25.01 -22.48 29.12
C GLY A 184 -23.61 -22.23 29.69
N GLN A 185 -22.54 -22.67 29.01
CA GLN A 185 -21.16 -22.42 29.39
C GLN A 185 -20.70 -21.04 28.93
N VAL A 186 -19.86 -20.37 29.72
CA VAL A 186 -19.30 -19.07 29.36
C VAL A 186 -18.35 -19.22 28.18
N VAL A 187 -18.59 -18.44 27.13
CA VAL A 187 -17.73 -18.39 25.93
C VAL A 187 -16.45 -17.65 26.26
N ILE A 188 -15.30 -18.31 26.06
CA ILE A 188 -13.96 -17.75 26.22
C ILE A 188 -13.36 -17.55 24.82
N THR A 189 -13.12 -16.31 24.43
CA THR A 189 -12.45 -15.97 23.16
C THR A 189 -10.95 -15.79 23.40
N LYS A 190 -10.13 -16.27 22.47
CA LYS A 190 -8.67 -16.26 22.53
C LYS A 190 -8.08 -15.55 21.32
N LEU A 191 -6.89 -14.99 21.47
CA LEU A 191 -6.11 -14.54 20.31
C LEU A 191 -5.60 -15.77 19.53
N ASN A 192 -5.95 -15.84 18.26
CA ASN A 192 -5.36 -16.78 17.31
C ASN A 192 -4.13 -16.12 16.64
N GLU A 193 -3.02 -16.18 17.37
CA GLU A 193 -1.77 -15.51 16.95
C GLU A 193 -1.19 -16.13 15.69
N ASP A 194 -1.27 -17.46 15.53
CA ASP A 194 -0.75 -18.16 14.35
C ASP A 194 -1.42 -17.69 13.07
N MET A 195 -2.76 -17.58 13.07
CA MET A 195 -3.52 -17.07 11.93
C MET A 195 -3.13 -15.62 11.61
N ALA A 196 -2.99 -14.77 12.63
CA ALA A 196 -2.60 -13.37 12.45
C ALA A 196 -1.18 -13.24 11.84
N ILE A 197 -0.23 -14.06 12.27
CA ILE A 197 1.12 -14.15 11.75
C ILE A 197 1.10 -14.63 10.28
N ASP A 198 0.32 -15.66 9.97
CA ASP A 198 0.23 -16.23 8.63
C ASP A 198 -0.36 -15.20 7.62
N ILE A 199 -1.37 -14.44 8.02
CA ILE A 199 -1.93 -13.35 7.22
C ILE A 199 -0.85 -12.28 6.93
N ALA A 200 -0.15 -11.81 7.97
CA ALA A 200 0.89 -10.79 7.80
C ALA A 200 2.02 -11.27 6.88
N LYS A 201 2.53 -12.49 7.10
CA LYS A 201 3.58 -13.09 6.26
C LYS A 201 3.14 -13.27 4.82
N ALA A 202 1.90 -13.70 4.59
CA ALA A 202 1.35 -13.94 3.25
C ALA A 202 1.34 -12.68 2.37
N ALA A 203 1.24 -11.50 3.00
CA ALA A 203 1.22 -10.20 2.31
C ALA A 203 2.49 -9.36 2.52
N GLY A 204 3.59 -9.96 3.00
CA GLY A 204 4.85 -9.25 3.20
C GLY A 204 4.82 -8.15 4.27
N GLY A 205 3.84 -8.21 5.17
CA GLY A 205 3.69 -7.28 6.29
C GLY A 205 4.28 -7.83 7.59
N VAL A 206 3.98 -7.12 8.69
CA VAL A 206 4.41 -7.48 10.04
C VAL A 206 3.22 -7.80 10.93
N TYR A 207 3.41 -8.77 11.81
CA TYR A 207 2.50 -9.01 12.94
C TYR A 207 3.03 -8.30 14.18
N VAL A 208 2.14 -7.65 14.92
CA VAL A 208 2.45 -6.98 16.19
C VAL A 208 1.39 -7.30 17.21
N ALA A 209 1.81 -7.69 18.43
CA ALA A 209 0.87 -7.90 19.52
C ALA A 209 0.32 -6.56 20.02
N GLY A 210 -1.01 -6.39 20.03
CA GLY A 210 -1.67 -5.16 20.46
C GLY A 210 -1.49 -4.81 21.95
N ASN A 211 -0.98 -5.77 22.74
CA ASN A 211 -0.59 -5.54 24.12
C ASN A 211 0.84 -5.01 24.29
N SER A 212 1.65 -5.01 23.22
CA SER A 212 3.01 -4.42 23.25
C SER A 212 2.94 -2.90 23.43
N THR A 213 3.89 -2.36 24.16
CA THR A 213 4.10 -0.91 24.30
C THR A 213 4.59 -0.26 23.02
N ASP A 214 5.28 -1.05 22.19
CA ASP A 214 5.93 -0.59 20.96
C ASP A 214 5.10 -0.83 19.70
N ALA A 215 3.90 -1.41 19.84
CA ALA A 215 3.03 -1.78 18.71
C ALA A 215 2.85 -0.65 17.69
N VAL A 216 2.66 0.58 18.15
CA VAL A 216 2.49 1.76 17.27
C VAL A 216 3.80 2.10 16.56
N ASN A 217 4.96 1.95 17.24
CA ASN A 217 6.26 2.25 16.65
C ASN A 217 6.63 1.22 15.59
N ASP A 218 6.42 -0.05 15.86
CA ASP A 218 6.74 -1.15 14.94
C ASP A 218 5.95 -1.04 13.63
N ILE A 219 4.66 -0.71 13.73
CA ILE A 219 3.82 -0.48 12.54
C ILE A 219 4.28 0.79 11.79
N ASP A 220 4.50 1.90 12.50
CA ASP A 220 4.96 3.17 11.91
C ASP A 220 6.30 3.01 11.17
N GLU A 221 7.26 2.30 11.77
CA GLU A 221 8.54 2.00 11.10
C GLU A 221 8.36 1.17 9.84
N ASN A 222 7.47 0.17 9.87
CA ASN A 222 7.18 -0.64 8.70
C ASN A 222 6.52 0.17 7.58
N LEU A 223 5.56 1.04 7.89
CA LEU A 223 4.94 1.95 6.93
C LEU A 223 5.96 2.93 6.32
N LYS A 224 6.89 3.46 7.13
CA LYS A 224 7.98 4.33 6.64
C LYS A 224 8.94 3.60 5.71
N LYS A 225 9.24 2.32 5.96
CA LYS A 225 10.04 1.50 5.04
C LYS A 225 9.33 1.34 3.69
N LEU A 226 8.03 1.02 3.71
CA LEU A 226 7.21 0.91 2.51
C LEU A 226 7.19 2.22 1.71
N ALA A 227 7.01 3.36 2.38
CA ALA A 227 7.04 4.68 1.76
C ALA A 227 8.39 4.98 1.09
N LYS A 228 9.51 4.59 1.72
CA LYS A 228 10.85 4.78 1.17
C LYS A 228 11.12 3.87 -0.04
N GLU A 229 10.74 2.61 0.03
CA GLU A 229 10.87 1.66 -1.08
C GLU A 229 10.07 2.11 -2.31
N ASP A 230 8.88 2.65 -2.10
CA ASP A 230 8.04 3.18 -3.17
C ASP A 230 8.66 4.41 -3.84
N LEU A 231 9.25 5.31 -3.05
CA LEU A 231 10.00 6.46 -3.57
C LEU A 231 11.21 6.04 -4.41
N GLU A 232 12.00 5.07 -3.93
CA GLU A 232 13.14 4.54 -4.68
C GLU A 232 12.68 3.92 -6.00
N ARG A 233 11.61 3.13 -5.99
CA ARG A 233 11.01 2.52 -7.19
C ARG A 233 10.62 3.58 -8.24
N ILE A 234 10.01 4.69 -7.81
CA ILE A 234 9.59 5.79 -8.70
C ILE A 234 10.80 6.46 -9.33
N VAL A 235 11.84 6.73 -8.55
CA VAL A 235 13.09 7.36 -9.04
C VAL A 235 13.78 6.50 -10.09
N TYR A 236 13.85 5.18 -9.90
CA TYR A 236 14.47 4.27 -10.86
C TYR A 236 13.64 4.07 -12.15
N THR A 237 12.34 4.33 -12.14
CA THR A 237 11.47 4.14 -13.31
C THR A 237 11.45 5.36 -14.23
N GLN A 238 11.81 6.56 -13.75
CA GLN A 238 11.87 7.79 -14.53
C GLN A 238 13.27 7.97 -15.14
N HIS A 239 13.55 7.28 -16.24
CA HIS A 239 14.71 7.57 -17.08
C HIS A 239 14.31 8.58 -18.14
N ASP A 240 15.01 9.72 -18.20
CA ASP A 240 14.81 10.71 -19.27
C ASP A 240 15.20 10.08 -20.62
N GLU A 241 14.24 10.00 -21.52
CA GLU A 241 14.49 9.58 -22.90
C GLU A 241 15.24 10.71 -23.61
N GLN A 242 16.51 10.51 -23.96
CA GLN A 242 17.35 11.45 -24.74
C GLN A 242 16.96 11.45 -26.22
N PHE A 243 15.96 10.68 -26.60
CA PHE A 243 15.44 10.59 -27.96
C PHE A 243 15.19 11.95 -28.64
N PRO A 244 14.56 12.97 -27.95
CA PRO A 244 14.28 14.26 -28.64
C PRO A 244 15.52 14.97 -29.12
N VAL A 245 16.63 14.93 -28.37
CA VAL A 245 17.90 15.60 -28.75
C VAL A 245 18.46 14.96 -30.00
N PHE A 246 18.52 13.65 -30.09
CA PHE A 246 19.02 12.95 -31.28
C PHE A 246 18.07 13.11 -32.47
N ALA A 247 16.75 13.19 -32.23
CA ALA A 247 15.75 13.45 -33.27
C ALA A 247 15.94 14.86 -33.88
N TRP A 248 16.18 15.89 -33.07
CA TRP A 248 16.45 17.21 -33.53
C TRP A 248 17.77 17.32 -34.35
N ILE A 249 18.83 16.65 -33.87
CA ILE A 249 20.11 16.60 -34.61
C ILE A 249 19.90 15.89 -35.95
N ALA A 250 19.18 14.81 -36.01
CA ALA A 250 18.89 14.10 -37.27
C ALA A 250 18.06 14.94 -38.22
N LEU A 251 17.07 15.70 -37.71
CA LEU A 251 16.25 16.61 -38.50
C LEU A 251 17.10 17.72 -39.13
N VAL A 252 17.99 18.36 -38.35
CA VAL A 252 18.89 19.39 -38.81
C VAL A 252 19.83 18.85 -39.90
N LEU A 253 20.42 17.66 -39.70
CA LEU A 253 21.27 16.99 -40.68
C LEU A 253 20.51 16.65 -41.97
N MET A 254 19.24 16.25 -41.88
CA MET A 254 18.39 15.97 -43.03
C MET A 254 18.10 17.25 -43.83
N ILE A 255 17.79 18.36 -43.16
CA ILE A 255 17.60 19.67 -43.79
C ILE A 255 18.89 20.13 -44.50
N VAL A 256 20.05 20.02 -43.83
CA VAL A 256 21.35 20.36 -44.42
C VAL A 256 21.62 19.49 -45.65
N ASN A 257 21.31 18.19 -45.60
CA ASN A 257 21.48 17.28 -46.72
C ASN A 257 20.67 17.72 -47.97
N VAL A 258 19.40 18.08 -47.77
CA VAL A 258 18.53 18.60 -48.85
C VAL A 258 19.12 19.83 -49.49
N PHE A 259 19.64 20.78 -48.71
CA PHE A 259 20.28 21.98 -49.24
C PHE A 259 21.62 21.73 -49.96
N VAL A 260 22.36 20.71 -49.55
CA VAL A 260 23.67 20.35 -50.16
C VAL A 260 23.49 19.52 -51.42
N VAL A 261 22.51 18.60 -51.45
CA VAL A 261 22.33 17.66 -52.59
C VAL A 261 21.52 18.27 -53.73
N GLU A 262 20.49 19.09 -53.44
CA GLU A 262 19.61 19.64 -54.49
C GLU A 262 20.14 20.93 -55.17
N ARG A 263 21.10 21.62 -54.61
CA ARG A 263 21.74 22.77 -55.27
C ARG A 263 23.23 22.49 -55.44
N LYS A 264 23.70 22.45 -56.70
CA LYS A 264 25.11 22.70 -57.01
C LYS A 264 25.47 24.08 -56.51
N ASN A 265 25.75 24.15 -55.21
CA ASN A 265 26.05 25.41 -54.54
C ASN A 265 27.36 25.94 -55.13
N LYS A 266 27.33 27.07 -55.89
CA LYS A 266 28.50 27.72 -56.54
C LYS A 266 29.66 27.97 -55.58
N TRP A 267 29.39 27.95 -54.26
CA TRP A 267 30.37 28.12 -53.18
C TRP A 267 31.16 26.86 -52.83
N LEU A 268 30.51 25.68 -52.91
CA LEU A 268 31.13 24.38 -52.63
C LEU A 268 31.81 23.76 -53.85
N SER A 269 31.52 24.26 -55.07
CA SER A 269 32.21 23.85 -56.32
C SER A 269 33.68 24.20 -56.32
N LYS A 270 34.12 25.09 -55.40
CA LYS A 270 35.52 25.52 -55.28
C LYS A 270 36.39 24.49 -54.54
N TYR A 271 35.76 23.55 -53.83
CA TYR A 271 36.40 22.47 -53.11
C TYR A 271 35.98 21.12 -53.71
N ASN A 272 36.75 20.63 -54.69
CA ASN A 272 36.53 19.33 -55.33
C ASN A 272 36.90 18.19 -54.39
N PHE A 273 35.98 17.80 -53.51
CA PHE A 273 36.19 16.67 -52.57
C PHE A 273 36.12 15.28 -53.22
N PHE A 274 35.69 15.19 -54.51
CA PHE A 274 35.53 13.89 -55.21
C PHE A 274 35.93 13.99 -56.70
N THR A 275 37.14 14.44 -57.01
CA THR A 275 37.71 14.26 -58.37
C THR A 275 38.44 12.92 -58.40
N LYS A 276 37.82 11.91 -58.98
CA LYS A 276 38.51 10.76 -59.52
C LYS A 276 39.32 11.20 -60.71
N THR A 277 40.65 11.21 -60.63
CA THR A 277 41.54 11.26 -61.76
C THR A 277 41.33 10.02 -62.60
N VAL A 278 40.61 10.12 -63.69
CA VAL A 278 40.69 9.13 -64.79
C VAL A 278 42.01 9.37 -65.46
N LYS A 279 42.97 8.47 -65.34
CA LYS A 279 44.14 8.38 -66.17
C LYS A 279 43.69 7.82 -67.50
N ASP A 280 43.74 8.68 -68.56
CA ASP A 280 43.78 8.22 -69.94
C ASP A 280 45.10 7.52 -70.18
N ASP A 281 45.09 6.23 -70.38
CA ASP A 281 46.15 5.46 -71.04
C ASP A 281 45.75 5.26 -72.48
N ASN A 282 46.22 6.18 -73.33
CA ASN A 282 46.36 5.98 -74.78
C ASN A 282 47.89 5.97 -75.12
N LYS A 283 48.44 4.78 -75.25
CA LYS A 283 49.28 4.30 -76.36
C LYS A 283 49.74 2.90 -76.10
#